data_c297ae6a7505479fa80a9d35d2a82d07
#
_entry.id   c297ae6a7505479fa80a9d35d2a82d07
#
_cell.length_a   1.000
_cell.length_b   1.000
_cell.length_c   1.000
_cell.angle_alpha   90.00
_cell.angle_beta   90.00
_cell.angle_gamma   90.00
#
_symmetry.space_group_name_H-M   'P 1'
#
loop_
_entity.id
_entity.type
_entity.pdbx_description
1 polymer ?
#
loop_
_entity_poly.entity_id
_entity_poly.type
_entity_poly.pdbx_seq_one_letter_code
_entity_poly.pdbx_strand_id
1 'polypeptide(L)'
;MNRNRILSIAITTIILVASAEPALAYVLLSPRRRWSTTPVTVRVYNVGNSSITDGSGGVNATVSAIRVWGIISSSTTSSAAVRGSAPATIMLNTNGGLCTGGCLAATLTGYYVTQSGDDRIYDADVYTNTSQPLYSSGEPSCSGEYDINGIMAHEVGHVIGIGHSNVSGATMYPSVSACNTGNRTLASDDFAARDNLY
;
A
#
# COMPACT_ATOMS: atom_id res chain seq x y z
N MET A 1 26.90 65.88 -40.88
CA MET A 1 26.36 65.60 -39.51
C MET A 1 26.11 64.10 -39.39
N ASN A 2 27.10 63.37 -38.85
CA ASN A 2 27.01 61.92 -38.63
C ASN A 2 26.29 61.65 -37.27
N ARG A 3 25.14 61.04 -37.29
CA ARG A 3 24.43 60.54 -36.10
C ARG A 3 24.86 59.11 -35.83
N ASN A 4 25.74 58.91 -34.84
CA ASN A 4 26.08 57.59 -34.32
C ASN A 4 24.86 57.01 -33.59
N ARG A 5 24.32 55.94 -34.12
CA ARG A 5 23.30 55.11 -33.39
C ARG A 5 24.06 54.13 -32.52
N ILE A 6 23.92 54.29 -31.20
CA ILE A 6 24.37 53.29 -30.21
C ILE A 6 23.29 52.22 -30.08
N LEU A 7 23.63 51.00 -30.48
CA LEU A 7 22.77 49.84 -30.30
C LEU A 7 23.04 49.26 -28.90
N SER A 8 22.14 49.51 -27.94
CA SER A 8 22.20 48.84 -26.63
C SER A 8 21.66 47.44 -26.75
N ILE A 9 22.52 46.43 -26.56
CA ILE A 9 22.12 45.04 -26.44
C ILE A 9 21.82 44.77 -24.97
N ALA A 10 20.54 44.60 -24.62
CA ALA A 10 20.16 44.16 -23.31
C ALA A 10 20.30 42.60 -23.27
N ILE A 11 21.27 42.12 -22.50
CA ILE A 11 21.42 40.69 -22.25
C ILE A 11 20.47 40.35 -21.12
N THR A 12 19.33 39.73 -21.45
CA THR A 12 18.40 39.17 -20.43
C THR A 12 18.94 37.81 -20.05
N THR A 13 19.54 37.71 -18.85
CA THR A 13 19.94 36.43 -18.28
C THR A 13 18.68 35.75 -17.75
N ILE A 14 18.21 34.70 -18.44
CA ILE A 14 17.15 33.82 -17.93
C ILE A 14 17.83 32.87 -16.96
N ILE A 15 17.58 33.05 -15.65
CA ILE A 15 17.95 32.10 -14.62
C ILE A 15 16.89 31.00 -14.67
N LEU A 16 17.23 29.85 -15.27
CA LEU A 16 16.43 28.64 -15.20
C LEU A 16 16.59 28.08 -13.78
N VAL A 17 15.67 28.36 -12.88
CA VAL A 17 15.58 27.65 -11.59
C VAL A 17 15.00 26.27 -11.93
N ALA A 18 15.86 25.28 -12.07
CA ALA A 18 15.43 23.90 -12.10
C ALA A 18 14.88 23.58 -10.69
N SER A 19 13.56 23.60 -10.55
CA SER A 19 12.92 22.93 -9.42
C SER A 19 13.25 21.45 -9.55
N ALA A 20 14.14 20.93 -8.70
CA ALA A 20 14.28 19.48 -8.55
C ALA A 20 12.94 18.99 -8.00
N GLU A 21 12.09 18.44 -8.87
CA GLU A 21 10.96 17.63 -8.42
C GLU A 21 11.54 16.55 -7.50
N PRO A 22 10.99 16.35 -6.30
CA PRO A 22 11.43 15.25 -5.46
C PRO A 22 11.30 13.98 -6.27
N ALA A 23 12.39 13.27 -6.49
CA ALA A 23 12.37 11.98 -7.15
C ALA A 23 11.45 11.07 -6.34
N LEU A 24 10.25 10.79 -6.87
CA LEU A 24 9.32 9.85 -6.26
C LEU A 24 10.00 8.48 -6.26
N ALA A 25 10.13 7.88 -5.08
CA ALA A 25 10.87 6.63 -4.90
C ALA A 25 9.94 5.42 -4.80
N TYR A 26 8.62 5.62 -5.04
CA TYR A 26 7.68 4.51 -5.11
C TYR A 26 7.98 3.60 -6.32
N VAL A 27 7.65 2.33 -6.16
CA VAL A 27 7.74 1.32 -7.22
C VAL A 27 6.35 0.77 -7.48
N LEU A 28 5.93 0.72 -8.73
CA LEU A 28 4.77 -0.05 -9.16
C LEU A 28 5.18 -1.51 -9.39
N LEU A 29 4.27 -2.45 -9.23
CA LEU A 29 4.54 -3.84 -9.62
C LEU A 29 4.93 -3.90 -11.10
N SER A 30 5.93 -4.72 -11.42
CA SER A 30 6.43 -4.87 -12.79
C SER A 30 6.11 -6.29 -13.30
N PRO A 31 5.39 -6.41 -14.45
CA PRO A 31 4.76 -5.35 -15.22
C PRO A 31 3.71 -4.57 -14.41
N ARG A 32 3.34 -3.35 -14.86
CA ARG A 32 2.33 -2.52 -14.20
C ARG A 32 1.02 -3.29 -14.08
N ARG A 33 0.44 -3.34 -12.87
CA ARG A 33 -0.79 -4.09 -12.57
C ARG A 33 -1.76 -3.20 -11.81
N ARG A 34 -3.03 -3.24 -12.19
CA ARG A 34 -4.09 -2.51 -11.48
C ARG A 34 -5.46 -3.17 -11.70
N TRP A 35 -6.40 -2.84 -10.87
CA TRP A 35 -7.80 -3.22 -11.09
C TRP A 35 -8.41 -2.38 -12.22
N SER A 36 -9.39 -2.92 -12.89
CA SER A 36 -10.08 -2.23 -14.00
C SER A 36 -11.02 -1.12 -13.51
N THR A 37 -11.47 -1.20 -12.26
CA THR A 37 -12.45 -0.27 -11.66
C THR A 37 -12.09 0.06 -10.23
N THR A 38 -12.50 1.25 -9.78
CA THR A 38 -12.46 1.69 -8.38
C THR A 38 -13.89 2.09 -7.95
N PRO A 39 -14.25 1.97 -6.67
CA PRO A 39 -13.42 1.44 -5.59
C PRO A 39 -13.14 -0.05 -5.74
N VAL A 40 -11.93 -0.48 -5.33
CA VAL A 40 -11.57 -1.89 -5.27
C VAL A 40 -12.25 -2.52 -4.05
N THR A 41 -12.97 -3.62 -4.28
CA THR A 41 -13.63 -4.35 -3.17
C THR A 41 -12.61 -5.25 -2.49
N VAL A 42 -12.38 -5.03 -1.19
CA VAL A 42 -11.53 -5.86 -0.34
C VAL A 42 -12.36 -6.36 0.85
N ARG A 43 -12.37 -7.65 1.07
CA ARG A 43 -13.08 -8.29 2.18
C ARG A 43 -12.10 -8.75 3.25
N VAL A 44 -12.52 -8.65 4.50
CA VAL A 44 -11.78 -9.20 5.64
C VAL A 44 -12.54 -10.42 6.14
N TYR A 45 -11.88 -11.59 6.12
CA TYR A 45 -12.47 -12.81 6.64
C TYR A 45 -12.76 -12.63 8.14
N ASN A 46 -13.97 -12.95 8.55
CA ASN A 46 -14.47 -12.67 9.90
C ASN A 46 -13.87 -13.53 11.02
N VAL A 47 -13.01 -14.50 10.67
CA VAL A 47 -12.17 -15.22 11.61
C VAL A 47 -10.87 -14.45 11.78
N GLY A 48 -10.75 -13.75 12.90
CA GLY A 48 -9.59 -12.93 13.24
C GLY A 48 -8.39 -13.76 13.74
N ASN A 49 -7.32 -13.07 14.08
CA ASN A 49 -6.14 -13.64 14.71
C ASN A 49 -6.39 -13.80 16.23
N SER A 50 -6.22 -15.01 16.76
CA SER A 50 -6.49 -15.30 18.16
C SER A 50 -5.51 -14.65 19.16
N SER A 51 -4.37 -14.16 18.69
CA SER A 51 -3.40 -13.43 19.52
C SER A 51 -3.75 -11.96 19.71
N ILE A 52 -4.67 -11.40 18.90
CA ILE A 52 -5.14 -10.03 19.02
C ILE A 52 -6.39 -9.99 19.90
N THR A 53 -6.35 -9.22 20.98
CA THR A 53 -7.34 -9.25 22.08
C THR A 53 -8.34 -8.09 22.05
N ASP A 54 -8.50 -7.43 20.90
CA ASP A 54 -9.42 -6.31 20.70
C ASP A 54 -10.92 -6.70 20.59
N GLY A 55 -11.25 -7.95 20.89
CA GLY A 55 -12.61 -8.50 20.79
C GLY A 55 -13.05 -8.92 19.38
N SER A 56 -12.25 -8.62 18.36
CA SER A 56 -12.51 -9.00 16.95
C SER A 56 -11.35 -9.77 16.30
N GLY A 57 -10.24 -9.98 17.03
CA GLY A 57 -9.01 -10.56 16.47
C GLY A 57 -8.41 -9.71 15.35
N GLY A 58 -8.51 -8.40 15.44
CA GLY A 58 -8.00 -7.43 14.47
C GLY A 58 -8.92 -7.19 13.25
N VAL A 59 -10.05 -7.89 13.13
CA VAL A 59 -10.94 -7.78 11.95
C VAL A 59 -11.48 -6.37 11.79
N ASN A 60 -12.08 -5.79 12.83
CA ASN A 60 -12.66 -4.44 12.75
C ASN A 60 -11.59 -3.37 12.52
N ALA A 61 -10.44 -3.51 13.16
CA ALA A 61 -9.29 -2.64 12.99
C ALA A 61 -8.80 -2.67 11.53
N THR A 62 -8.68 -3.86 10.93
CA THR A 62 -8.28 -4.04 9.53
C THR A 62 -9.27 -3.42 8.56
N VAL A 63 -10.59 -3.68 8.74
CA VAL A 63 -11.64 -3.07 7.89
C VAL A 63 -11.54 -1.54 7.87
N SER A 64 -11.16 -0.94 8.98
CA SER A 64 -10.97 0.51 9.09
C SER A 64 -9.65 0.97 8.46
N ALA A 65 -8.54 0.28 8.74
CA ALA A 65 -7.20 0.65 8.32
C ALA A 65 -7.03 0.68 6.80
N ILE A 66 -7.57 -0.32 6.09
CA ILE A 66 -7.36 -0.44 4.64
C ILE A 66 -8.06 0.66 3.82
N ARG A 67 -9.01 1.38 4.42
CA ARG A 67 -9.70 2.52 3.78
C ARG A 67 -8.79 3.74 3.59
N VAL A 68 -7.63 3.79 4.23
CA VAL A 68 -6.65 4.88 4.11
C VAL A 68 -6.28 5.17 2.64
N TRP A 69 -6.33 4.17 1.78
CA TRP A 69 -6.06 4.30 0.34
C TRP A 69 -7.10 5.14 -0.42
N GLY A 70 -8.28 5.40 0.13
CA GLY A 70 -9.33 6.24 -0.47
C GLY A 70 -10.08 5.61 -1.66
N ILE A 71 -9.54 4.55 -2.23
CA ILE A 71 -10.10 3.81 -3.39
C ILE A 71 -10.52 2.37 -3.01
N ILE A 72 -10.67 2.10 -1.72
CA ILE A 72 -11.04 0.79 -1.19
C ILE A 72 -12.47 0.82 -0.65
N SER A 73 -13.29 -0.14 -1.07
CA SER A 73 -14.53 -0.52 -0.42
C SER A 73 -14.28 -1.77 0.43
N SER A 74 -14.36 -1.63 1.75
CA SER A 74 -14.05 -2.71 2.70
C SER A 74 -15.27 -3.18 3.47
N SER A 75 -15.33 -4.50 3.70
CA SER A 75 -16.37 -5.15 4.50
C SER A 75 -15.84 -6.45 5.11
N THR A 76 -16.60 -7.04 6.02
CA THR A 76 -16.32 -8.41 6.50
C THR A 76 -16.99 -9.45 5.61
N THR A 77 -16.47 -10.68 5.66
CA THR A 77 -17.04 -11.84 4.95
C THR A 77 -16.93 -13.12 5.79
N SER A 78 -17.87 -14.03 5.66
CA SER A 78 -17.78 -15.37 6.23
C SER A 78 -17.11 -16.40 5.29
N SER A 79 -16.78 -15.98 4.07
CA SER A 79 -16.08 -16.83 3.10
C SER A 79 -14.59 -16.58 3.16
N ALA A 80 -13.81 -17.66 3.33
CA ALA A 80 -12.36 -17.60 3.26
C ALA A 80 -11.87 -17.26 1.84
N ALA A 81 -10.63 -16.79 1.74
CA ALA A 81 -9.97 -16.54 0.46
C ALA A 81 -9.92 -17.82 -0.39
N VAL A 82 -10.19 -17.65 -1.68
CA VAL A 82 -10.06 -18.72 -2.69
C VAL A 82 -9.18 -18.16 -3.80
N ARG A 83 -7.95 -18.65 -3.86
CA ARG A 83 -6.95 -18.18 -4.84
C ARG A 83 -7.49 -18.20 -6.26
N GLY A 84 -7.35 -17.10 -6.97
CA GLY A 84 -7.84 -16.92 -8.33
C GLY A 84 -9.32 -16.58 -8.43
N SER A 85 -9.96 -16.20 -7.32
CA SER A 85 -11.38 -15.88 -7.25
C SER A 85 -11.65 -14.56 -6.55
N ALA A 86 -12.02 -13.53 -7.31
CA ALA A 86 -12.45 -12.24 -6.75
C ALA A 86 -13.66 -12.39 -5.81
N PRO A 87 -13.84 -11.48 -4.87
CA PRO A 87 -13.04 -10.29 -4.59
C PRO A 87 -11.82 -10.56 -3.71
N ALA A 88 -10.88 -9.59 -3.67
CA ALA A 88 -9.71 -9.63 -2.79
C ALA A 88 -10.11 -9.89 -1.33
N THR A 89 -9.42 -10.84 -0.68
CA THR A 89 -9.77 -11.24 0.69
C THR A 89 -8.55 -11.25 1.60
N ILE A 90 -8.69 -10.67 2.80
CA ILE A 90 -7.67 -10.65 3.84
C ILE A 90 -7.95 -11.75 4.86
N MET A 91 -6.94 -12.59 5.11
CA MET A 91 -6.95 -13.69 6.07
C MET A 91 -6.03 -13.37 7.24
N LEU A 92 -6.59 -13.02 8.39
CA LEU A 92 -5.82 -12.71 9.62
C LEU A 92 -5.41 -13.94 10.42
N ASN A 93 -6.01 -15.08 10.15
CA ASN A 93 -5.90 -16.33 10.92
C ASN A 93 -4.98 -17.39 10.28
N THR A 94 -4.33 -17.08 9.16
CA THR A 94 -3.47 -18.04 8.46
C THR A 94 -2.44 -17.35 7.59
N ASN A 95 -1.25 -17.94 7.51
CA ASN A 95 -0.17 -17.49 6.60
C ASN A 95 -0.31 -18.05 5.16
N GLY A 96 -1.31 -18.86 4.89
CA GLY A 96 -1.55 -19.45 3.57
C GLY A 96 -0.39 -20.28 3.01
N GLY A 97 0.61 -20.63 3.83
CA GLY A 97 1.85 -21.26 3.39
C GLY A 97 2.84 -20.31 2.68
N LEU A 98 2.59 -18.99 2.70
CA LEU A 98 3.36 -17.99 1.96
C LEU A 98 4.33 -17.21 2.85
N CYS A 99 3.93 -16.89 4.07
CA CYS A 99 4.62 -15.96 4.96
C CYS A 99 5.14 -16.70 6.20
N THR A 100 6.46 -16.87 6.30
CA THR A 100 7.11 -17.57 7.41
C THR A 100 8.32 -16.78 7.93
N GLY A 101 8.89 -17.18 9.06
CA GLY A 101 10.06 -16.51 9.66
C GLY A 101 9.73 -15.07 10.02
N GLY A 102 10.54 -14.12 9.62
CA GLY A 102 10.38 -12.68 9.88
C GLY A 102 9.35 -11.96 9.01
N CYS A 103 8.70 -12.65 8.09
CA CYS A 103 7.60 -12.10 7.29
C CYS A 103 6.39 -11.84 8.20
N LEU A 104 5.71 -10.69 8.06
CA LEU A 104 4.53 -10.32 8.85
C LEU A 104 3.23 -10.65 8.13
N ALA A 105 3.16 -10.34 6.84
CA ALA A 105 2.07 -10.71 5.95
C ALA A 105 2.57 -10.83 4.51
N ALA A 106 1.76 -11.38 3.63
CA ALA A 106 2.07 -11.50 2.21
C ALA A 106 0.81 -11.38 1.36
N THR A 107 0.91 -10.65 0.26
CA THR A 107 -0.14 -10.49 -0.74
C THR A 107 0.15 -11.33 -1.98
N LEU A 108 -0.81 -12.13 -2.40
CA LEU A 108 -0.78 -12.89 -3.64
C LEU A 108 -1.77 -12.29 -4.63
N THR A 109 -1.30 -11.83 -5.80
CA THR A 109 -2.14 -11.23 -6.84
C THR A 109 -2.29 -12.15 -8.05
N GLY A 110 -3.53 -12.35 -8.52
CA GLY A 110 -3.86 -12.90 -9.83
C GLY A 110 -4.13 -11.79 -10.85
N TYR A 111 -3.59 -11.90 -12.07
CA TYR A 111 -3.75 -10.86 -13.08
C TYR A 111 -3.79 -11.44 -14.50
N TYR A 112 -4.44 -10.73 -15.40
CA TYR A 112 -4.41 -10.99 -16.83
C TYR A 112 -3.29 -10.19 -17.47
N VAL A 113 -2.41 -10.89 -18.21
CA VAL A 113 -1.35 -10.26 -18.99
C VAL A 113 -1.95 -9.58 -20.21
N THR A 114 -1.58 -8.31 -20.42
CA THR A 114 -1.97 -7.53 -21.60
C THR A 114 -0.77 -7.28 -22.50
N GLN A 115 -1.00 -7.10 -23.81
CA GLN A 115 0.08 -6.77 -24.75
C GLN A 115 0.67 -5.36 -24.52
N SER A 116 -0.08 -4.49 -23.84
CA SER A 116 0.36 -3.11 -23.53
C SER A 116 1.26 -3.03 -22.29
N GLY A 117 1.39 -4.12 -21.51
CA GLY A 117 2.11 -4.12 -20.23
C GLY A 117 1.37 -3.40 -19.10
N ASP A 118 0.07 -3.10 -19.28
CA ASP A 118 -0.84 -2.57 -18.25
C ASP A 118 -1.80 -3.69 -17.83
N ASP A 119 -1.27 -4.62 -17.03
CA ASP A 119 -1.95 -5.85 -16.67
C ASP A 119 -3.14 -5.58 -15.73
N ARG A 120 -4.14 -6.46 -15.77
CA ARG A 120 -5.36 -6.31 -14.98
C ARG A 120 -5.42 -7.31 -13.85
N ILE A 121 -5.42 -6.80 -12.61
CA ILE A 121 -5.65 -7.62 -11.43
C ILE A 121 -7.12 -8.07 -11.44
N TYR A 122 -7.35 -9.35 -11.20
CA TYR A 122 -8.69 -9.93 -11.04
C TYR A 122 -8.89 -10.58 -9.67
N ASP A 123 -7.79 -10.84 -8.94
CA ASP A 123 -7.79 -11.43 -7.61
C ASP A 123 -6.58 -10.95 -6.80
N ALA A 124 -6.75 -10.79 -5.48
CA ALA A 124 -5.65 -10.50 -4.59
C ALA A 124 -6.00 -10.93 -3.16
N ASP A 125 -5.27 -11.91 -2.65
CA ASP A 125 -5.46 -12.40 -1.29
C ASP A 125 -4.29 -12.02 -0.39
N VAL A 126 -4.59 -11.62 0.84
CA VAL A 126 -3.60 -11.29 1.87
C VAL A 126 -3.61 -12.36 2.95
N TYR A 127 -2.45 -12.83 3.33
CA TYR A 127 -2.24 -13.84 4.37
C TYR A 127 -1.31 -13.30 5.45
N THR A 128 -1.70 -13.44 6.71
CA THR A 128 -0.98 -12.91 7.87
C THR A 128 -0.18 -14.01 8.58
N ASN A 129 1.07 -13.73 8.92
CA ASN A 129 1.87 -14.69 9.71
C ASN A 129 1.40 -14.75 11.15
N THR A 130 0.64 -15.78 11.48
CA THR A 130 0.10 -16.00 12.83
C THR A 130 1.14 -16.38 13.87
N SER A 131 2.39 -16.62 13.47
CA SER A 131 3.50 -16.89 14.41
C SER A 131 4.17 -15.61 14.92
N GLN A 132 3.84 -14.44 14.35
CA GLN A 132 4.35 -13.16 14.80
C GLN A 132 3.44 -12.56 15.89
N PRO A 133 4.01 -11.87 16.89
CA PRO A 133 3.23 -11.16 17.88
C PRO A 133 2.56 -9.94 17.20
N LEU A 134 1.24 -9.89 17.22
CA LEU A 134 0.46 -8.84 16.58
C LEU A 134 -0.48 -8.17 17.59
N TYR A 135 -0.68 -6.87 17.42
CA TYR A 135 -1.69 -6.12 18.16
C TYR A 135 -2.50 -5.22 17.21
N SER A 136 -3.63 -4.72 17.65
CA SER A 136 -4.47 -3.81 16.90
C SER A 136 -4.66 -2.47 17.61
N SER A 137 -5.21 -1.49 16.86
CA SER A 137 -5.58 -0.19 17.43
C SER A 137 -6.68 -0.26 18.50
N GLY A 138 -7.34 -1.39 18.64
CA GLY A 138 -8.35 -1.65 19.71
C GLY A 138 -7.75 -2.09 21.03
N GLU A 139 -6.44 -2.33 21.11
CA GLU A 139 -5.74 -2.75 22.31
C GLU A 139 -5.10 -1.56 23.04
N PRO A 140 -5.00 -1.59 24.39
CA PRO A 140 -4.61 -0.41 25.16
C PRO A 140 -3.15 0.01 25.01
N SER A 141 -2.26 -0.92 24.71
CA SER A 141 -0.82 -0.67 24.58
C SER A 141 -0.13 -1.74 23.75
N CYS A 142 1.01 -1.38 23.16
CA CYS A 142 1.94 -2.30 22.53
C CYS A 142 3.11 -2.62 23.47
N SER A 143 3.55 -3.87 23.48
CA SER A 143 4.69 -4.36 24.25
C SER A 143 5.60 -5.27 23.42
N GLY A 144 6.04 -4.77 22.25
CA GLY A 144 6.93 -5.51 21.35
C GLY A 144 6.25 -6.23 20.18
N GLU A 145 4.93 -6.08 20.04
CA GLU A 145 4.15 -6.64 18.94
C GLU A 145 4.19 -5.74 17.69
N TYR A 146 3.80 -6.29 16.54
CA TYR A 146 3.67 -5.56 15.29
C TYR A 146 2.23 -5.09 15.05
N ASP A 147 2.08 -3.84 14.60
CA ASP A 147 0.78 -3.22 14.39
C ASP A 147 0.06 -3.76 13.15
N ILE A 148 -1.03 -4.52 13.37
CA ILE A 148 -1.81 -5.11 12.27
C ILE A 148 -2.47 -4.05 11.38
N ASN A 149 -2.82 -2.88 11.92
CA ASN A 149 -3.41 -1.80 11.13
C ASN A 149 -2.41 -1.29 10.06
N GLY A 150 -1.15 -1.03 10.46
CA GLY A 150 -0.10 -0.60 9.55
C GLY A 150 0.28 -1.68 8.55
N ILE A 151 0.39 -2.95 9.01
CA ILE A 151 0.66 -4.10 8.14
C ILE A 151 -0.42 -4.22 7.07
N MET A 152 -1.70 -4.17 7.42
CA MET A 152 -2.80 -4.31 6.46
C MET A 152 -2.93 -3.10 5.52
N ALA A 153 -2.60 -1.89 5.98
CA ALA A 153 -2.48 -0.73 5.10
C ALA A 153 -1.38 -0.96 4.03
N HIS A 154 -0.22 -1.51 4.41
CA HIS A 154 0.86 -1.89 3.50
C HIS A 154 0.43 -2.96 2.50
N GLU A 155 -0.11 -4.07 2.98
CA GLU A 155 -0.52 -5.20 2.12
C GLU A 155 -1.59 -4.80 1.11
N VAL A 156 -2.53 -3.92 1.49
CA VAL A 156 -3.53 -3.41 0.55
C VAL A 156 -2.92 -2.50 -0.52
N GLY A 157 -1.79 -1.87 -0.27
CA GLY A 157 -0.99 -1.25 -1.33
C GLY A 157 -0.58 -2.25 -2.42
N HIS A 158 -0.16 -3.46 -2.02
CA HIS A 158 0.11 -4.55 -2.97
C HIS A 158 -1.16 -5.06 -3.65
N VAL A 159 -2.28 -5.17 -2.93
CA VAL A 159 -3.59 -5.52 -3.51
C VAL A 159 -3.96 -4.60 -4.67
N ILE A 160 -3.67 -3.31 -4.55
CA ILE A 160 -3.98 -2.33 -5.61
C ILE A 160 -2.87 -2.18 -6.66
N GLY A 161 -1.76 -2.91 -6.58
CA GLY A 161 -0.72 -2.97 -7.60
C GLY A 161 0.53 -2.12 -7.32
N ILE A 162 0.71 -1.64 -6.08
CA ILE A 162 1.90 -0.87 -5.68
C ILE A 162 2.97 -1.84 -5.15
N GLY A 163 4.22 -1.63 -5.53
CA GLY A 163 5.39 -2.31 -4.99
C GLY A 163 5.95 -1.60 -3.75
N HIS A 164 7.09 -2.07 -3.25
CA HIS A 164 7.74 -1.44 -2.11
C HIS A 164 8.30 -0.06 -2.46
N SER A 165 8.24 0.85 -1.50
CA SER A 165 8.89 2.17 -1.56
C SER A 165 10.29 2.12 -0.96
N ASN A 166 11.20 2.96 -1.48
CA ASN A 166 12.50 3.22 -0.88
C ASN A 166 12.48 4.38 0.13
N VAL A 167 11.33 5.04 0.30
CA VAL A 167 11.17 6.14 1.26
C VAL A 167 10.91 5.59 2.65
N SER A 168 11.85 5.81 3.56
CA SER A 168 11.66 5.48 4.98
C SER A 168 10.48 6.29 5.54
N GLY A 169 9.53 5.61 6.17
CA GLY A 169 8.30 6.22 6.69
C GLY A 169 7.11 6.20 5.72
N ALA A 170 7.29 5.79 4.46
CA ALA A 170 6.17 5.43 3.61
C ALA A 170 5.49 4.16 4.12
N THR A 171 4.17 4.06 3.93
CA THR A 171 3.42 2.83 4.26
C THR A 171 3.96 1.64 3.46
N MET A 172 4.36 1.88 2.19
CA MET A 172 4.95 0.84 1.33
C MET A 172 6.44 0.57 1.56
N TYR A 173 7.07 1.13 2.62
CA TYR A 173 8.43 0.75 2.99
C TYR A 173 8.47 -0.72 3.44
N PRO A 174 9.45 -1.56 2.99
CA PRO A 174 9.39 -3.01 3.12
C PRO A 174 9.61 -3.57 4.52
N SER A 175 9.88 -2.73 5.51
CA SER A 175 10.09 -3.17 6.88
C SER A 175 9.47 -2.21 7.90
N VAL A 176 9.05 -2.75 9.03
CA VAL A 176 8.48 -2.01 10.14
C VAL A 176 9.04 -2.54 11.46
N SER A 177 9.26 -1.64 12.42
CA SER A 177 9.65 -2.01 13.78
C SER A 177 8.42 -2.35 14.62
N ALA A 178 8.60 -3.20 15.63
CA ALA A 178 7.58 -3.43 16.64
C ALA A 178 7.10 -2.11 17.26
N CYS A 179 5.85 -2.04 17.63
CA CYS A 179 5.16 -0.87 18.18
C CYS A 179 5.16 0.38 17.29
N ASN A 180 5.54 0.28 16.03
CA ASN A 180 5.47 1.39 15.10
C ASN A 180 4.06 1.50 14.49
N THR A 181 3.39 2.61 14.72
CA THR A 181 2.05 2.93 14.19
C THR A 181 2.08 3.91 13.01
N GLY A 182 3.26 4.36 12.58
CA GLY A 182 3.42 5.33 11.49
C GLY A 182 2.81 4.87 10.18
N ASN A 183 2.87 3.56 9.90
CA ASN A 183 2.33 2.96 8.67
C ASN A 183 0.79 2.89 8.61
N ARG A 184 0.08 3.37 9.65
CA ARG A 184 -1.40 3.49 9.61
C ARG A 184 -1.89 4.57 8.66
N THR A 185 -1.02 5.49 8.24
CA THR A 185 -1.35 6.62 7.37
C THR A 185 -0.39 6.69 6.20
N LEU A 186 -0.92 6.99 5.02
CA LEU A 186 -0.12 7.09 3.80
C LEU A 186 0.81 8.32 3.85
N ALA A 187 2.05 8.14 3.40
CA ALA A 187 2.97 9.22 3.10
C ALA A 187 2.70 9.78 1.68
N SER A 188 3.33 10.91 1.35
CA SER A 188 3.21 11.54 0.03
C SER A 188 3.64 10.60 -1.11
N ASP A 189 4.61 9.74 -0.87
CA ASP A 189 5.10 8.74 -1.83
C ASP A 189 4.04 7.67 -2.13
N ASP A 190 3.32 7.22 -1.12
CA ASP A 190 2.22 6.24 -1.26
C ASP A 190 1.06 6.84 -2.07
N PHE A 191 0.69 8.11 -1.77
CA PHE A 191 -0.33 8.83 -2.55
C PHE A 191 0.08 8.98 -4.02
N ALA A 192 1.34 9.37 -4.28
CA ALA A 192 1.84 9.53 -5.64
C ALA A 192 1.84 8.21 -6.41
N ALA A 193 2.17 7.08 -5.75
CA ALA A 193 2.09 5.74 -6.33
C ALA A 193 0.66 5.39 -6.75
N ARG A 194 -0.30 5.59 -5.84
CA ARG A 194 -1.73 5.36 -6.08
C ARG A 194 -2.25 6.22 -7.23
N ASP A 195 -1.98 7.52 -7.21
CA ASP A 195 -2.50 8.50 -8.18
C ASP A 195 -1.86 8.32 -9.56
N ASN A 196 -0.65 7.74 -9.65
CA ASN A 196 -0.06 7.33 -10.91
C ASN A 196 -0.71 6.07 -11.49
N LEU A 197 -1.29 5.23 -10.63
CA LEU A 197 -1.83 3.93 -11.03
C LEU A 197 -3.32 4.03 -11.43
N TYR A 198 -4.07 4.92 -10.79
CA TYR A 198 -5.52 5.12 -10.95
C TYR A 198 -5.86 6.56 -11.31
#